data_ec9561e60dfbc13cfccb8d8012eeb255
#
_entry.id   ec9561e60dfbc13cfccb8d8012eeb255
#
_cell.length_a   1.000
_cell.length_b   1.000
_cell.length_c   1.000
_cell.angle_alpha   90.00
_cell.angle_beta   90.00
_cell.angle_gamma   90.00
#
_symmetry.space_group_name_H-M   'P 1'
#
loop_
_entity.id
_entity.type
_entity.pdbx_description
1 polymer ?
#
loop_
_entity_poly.entity_id
_entity_poly.type
_entity_poly.pdbx_seq_one_letter_code
_entity_poly.pdbx_strand_id
1 'polypeptide(L)'
;MNIAKRVALTGLSCLPLAALLTSMPASAETTLYLGMNGGTMERLYADQVLPAFEKANNVKVVIVPGTSADILAKVQASKDNPQMHVIFLDDGIMYRAISMGLCDTLQPSAALSDLPAKAKIKDQAAAVSLGVTGLAYNTRMFKEQGWAAPTSWMDLADKRFKDKVVFQSLASSTFGLHGFLMFNRIQGGSEKDVEPGFKAWPKTVGPNVLEYIASSAKISEMVQTDEAALFPLTPTQVTALKLKGVAVEYAAPKEGGVVLNVAECAIANNTQPELAQKLAAYLLTPEAQAPALEFGDQIPSNPKTPTTDKTRTQVEAMNKYLETAVTIDWDQVNQIRPEWNARWSRSIER
;
A
#
# COMPACT_ATOMS: atom_id res chain seq x y z
N MET A 1 95.04 48.90 -14.24
CA MET A 1 94.74 49.24 -12.83
C MET A 1 93.23 49.33 -12.70
N ASN A 2 92.57 48.25 -12.29
CA ASN A 2 91.23 48.31 -11.80
C ASN A 2 90.89 46.95 -11.21
N ILE A 3 90.62 46.96 -9.90
CA ILE A 3 90.35 45.83 -9.07
C ILE A 3 88.82 45.52 -9.14
N ALA A 4 88.44 44.33 -9.57
CA ALA A 4 87.05 43.88 -9.58
C ALA A 4 86.80 43.05 -8.30
N LYS A 5 85.96 43.54 -7.44
CA LYS A 5 85.41 42.86 -6.25
C LYS A 5 84.36 41.80 -6.64
N ARG A 6 84.60 40.56 -6.29
CA ARG A 6 83.61 39.48 -6.38
C ARG A 6 82.68 39.54 -5.15
N VAL A 7 81.37 39.67 -5.39
CA VAL A 7 80.32 39.50 -4.40
C VAL A 7 79.78 38.09 -4.56
N ALA A 8 79.84 37.26 -3.49
CA ALA A 8 79.22 35.94 -3.42
C ALA A 8 77.73 36.08 -3.02
N LEU A 9 76.81 35.64 -3.89
CA LEU A 9 75.45 35.47 -3.59
C LEU A 9 75.22 34.03 -3.07
N THR A 10 74.88 33.92 -1.79
CA THR A 10 74.31 32.68 -1.17
C THR A 10 72.87 32.51 -1.54
N GLY A 11 72.57 31.53 -2.40
CA GLY A 11 71.26 31.19 -2.81
C GLY A 11 70.55 30.37 -1.72
N LEU A 12 69.45 30.91 -1.17
CA LEU A 12 68.57 30.24 -0.24
C LEU A 12 67.56 29.40 -1.04
N SER A 13 67.72 28.10 -1.04
CA SER A 13 66.79 27.13 -1.69
C SER A 13 65.55 27.01 -0.87
N CYS A 14 64.44 27.63 -1.29
CA CYS A 14 63.09 27.36 -0.79
C CYS A 14 62.60 26.06 -1.47
N LEU A 15 62.49 24.98 -0.72
CA LEU A 15 61.74 23.76 -1.10
C LEU A 15 60.25 24.06 -1.01
N PRO A 16 59.44 23.85 -2.07
CA PRO A 16 58.00 23.92 -1.94
C PRO A 16 57.48 22.67 -1.21
N LEU A 17 56.86 22.86 -0.07
CA LEU A 17 56.10 21.83 0.65
C LEU A 17 54.84 21.53 -0.17
N ALA A 18 54.89 20.49 -1.00
CA ALA A 18 53.74 19.98 -1.73
C ALA A 18 52.76 19.36 -0.72
N ALA A 19 51.71 20.08 -0.35
CA ALA A 19 50.58 19.56 0.41
C ALA A 19 49.84 18.53 -0.48
N LEU A 20 50.05 17.27 -0.23
CA LEU A 20 49.22 16.17 -0.76
C LEU A 20 47.81 16.33 -0.19
N LEU A 21 46.97 17.02 -0.91
CA LEU A 21 45.50 16.95 -0.75
C LEU A 21 45.07 15.56 -1.18
N THR A 22 44.98 14.64 -0.24
CA THR A 22 44.27 13.39 -0.44
C THR A 22 42.80 13.70 -0.66
N SER A 23 42.39 13.83 -1.93
CA SER A 23 40.97 13.81 -2.30
C SER A 23 40.43 12.46 -1.89
N MET A 24 39.71 12.41 -0.77
CA MET A 24 38.84 11.28 -0.46
C MET A 24 37.85 11.17 -1.62
N PRO A 25 37.75 9.99 -2.27
CA PRO A 25 36.68 9.82 -3.25
C PRO A 25 35.36 10.07 -2.53
N ALA A 26 34.58 11.05 -3.01
CA ALA A 26 33.20 11.18 -2.61
C ALA A 26 32.52 9.86 -2.99
N SER A 27 32.21 9.04 -2.00
CA SER A 27 31.41 7.83 -2.24
C SER A 27 30.12 8.29 -2.87
N ALA A 28 29.86 7.89 -4.12
CA ALA A 28 28.60 8.17 -4.76
C ALA A 28 27.49 7.62 -3.85
N GLU A 29 26.53 8.48 -3.52
CA GLU A 29 25.39 8.12 -2.67
C GLU A 29 24.65 6.96 -3.32
N THR A 30 24.49 5.86 -2.59
CA THR A 30 23.80 4.67 -3.11
C THR A 30 22.31 4.96 -3.18
N THR A 31 21.69 4.70 -4.32
CA THR A 31 20.24 4.90 -4.51
C THR A 31 19.51 3.58 -4.42
N LEU A 32 18.49 3.54 -3.56
CA LEU A 32 17.49 2.47 -3.50
C LEU A 32 16.20 2.92 -4.18
N TYR A 33 15.47 1.98 -4.79
CA TYR A 33 14.18 2.23 -5.40
C TYR A 33 13.09 1.46 -4.65
N LEU A 34 12.07 2.20 -4.16
CA LEU A 34 10.92 1.69 -3.45
C LEU A 34 9.66 1.82 -4.32
N GLY A 35 9.13 0.69 -4.79
CA GLY A 35 7.85 0.66 -5.52
C GLY A 35 6.67 0.73 -4.54
N MET A 36 5.76 1.70 -4.70
CA MET A 36 4.60 1.83 -3.82
C MET A 36 3.49 2.69 -4.43
N ASN A 37 2.33 2.73 -3.77
CA ASN A 37 1.25 3.61 -4.20
C ASN A 37 1.68 5.08 -4.21
N GLY A 38 1.35 5.78 -5.28
CA GLY A 38 1.64 7.20 -5.46
C GLY A 38 0.73 8.14 -4.66
N GLY A 39 0.88 9.43 -4.92
CA GLY A 39 0.02 10.48 -4.38
C GLY A 39 0.26 10.78 -2.90
N THR A 40 -0.75 10.62 -2.04
CA THR A 40 -0.64 10.97 -0.61
C THR A 40 0.33 10.02 0.11
N MET A 41 0.32 8.73 -0.21
CA MET A 41 1.21 7.75 0.40
C MET A 41 2.67 8.00 0.02
N GLU A 42 2.94 8.27 -1.26
CA GLU A 42 4.26 8.66 -1.75
C GLU A 42 4.83 9.86 -0.99
N ARG A 43 4.06 10.95 -0.91
CA ARG A 43 4.49 12.16 -0.15
C ARG A 43 4.74 11.87 1.32
N LEU A 44 3.84 11.12 1.96
CA LEU A 44 3.99 10.71 3.36
C LEU A 44 5.32 10.00 3.61
N TYR A 45 5.64 9.01 2.79
CA TYR A 45 6.88 8.26 2.97
C TYR A 45 8.11 9.08 2.62
N ALA A 46 8.08 9.85 1.53
CA ALA A 46 9.18 10.73 1.13
C ALA A 46 9.50 11.79 2.20
N ASP A 47 8.48 12.39 2.80
CA ASP A 47 8.65 13.55 3.67
C ASP A 47 8.82 13.16 5.16
N GLN A 48 8.22 12.04 5.60
CA GLN A 48 8.09 11.73 7.03
C GLN A 48 8.76 10.43 7.46
N VAL A 49 8.86 9.43 6.59
CA VAL A 49 9.34 8.09 6.95
C VAL A 49 10.77 7.86 6.48
N LEU A 50 11.06 8.05 5.21
CA LEU A 50 12.35 7.69 4.60
C LEU A 50 13.54 8.56 5.03
N PRO A 51 13.42 9.86 5.36
CA PRO A 51 14.57 10.70 5.68
C PRO A 51 15.43 10.18 6.84
N ALA A 52 14.84 9.55 7.85
CA ALA A 52 15.58 8.97 8.97
C ALA A 52 16.45 7.78 8.50
N PHE A 53 15.91 6.90 7.67
CA PHE A 53 16.65 5.79 7.08
C PHE A 53 17.77 6.25 6.14
N GLU A 54 17.48 7.20 5.26
CA GLU A 54 18.44 7.78 4.32
C GLU A 54 19.65 8.34 5.06
N LYS A 55 19.40 9.15 6.07
CA LYS A 55 20.46 9.75 6.90
C LYS A 55 21.29 8.69 7.64
N ALA A 56 20.64 7.69 8.24
CA ALA A 56 21.31 6.65 9.01
C ALA A 56 22.20 5.73 8.17
N ASN A 57 21.87 5.53 6.89
CA ASN A 57 22.57 4.60 5.99
C ASN A 57 23.37 5.29 4.89
N ASN A 58 23.38 6.63 4.83
CA ASN A 58 23.99 7.42 3.76
C ASN A 58 23.57 6.94 2.36
N VAL A 59 22.25 6.84 2.18
CA VAL A 59 21.60 6.39 0.93
C VAL A 59 20.47 7.32 0.56
N LYS A 60 20.08 7.32 -0.72
CA LYS A 60 18.86 7.95 -1.21
C LYS A 60 17.81 6.87 -1.53
N VAL A 61 16.57 7.08 -1.12
CA VAL A 61 15.44 6.23 -1.51
C VAL A 61 14.54 6.98 -2.48
N VAL A 62 14.46 6.47 -3.71
CA VAL A 62 13.59 7.03 -4.76
C VAL A 62 12.33 6.20 -4.84
N ILE A 63 11.18 6.85 -4.68
CA ILE A 63 9.89 6.18 -4.80
C ILE A 63 9.53 6.02 -6.28
N VAL A 64 9.10 4.81 -6.66
CA VAL A 64 8.54 4.49 -7.97
C VAL A 64 7.03 4.32 -7.80
N PRO A 65 6.23 5.34 -8.13
CA PRO A 65 4.80 5.29 -7.88
C PRO A 65 4.05 4.39 -8.87
N GLY A 66 2.97 3.77 -8.38
CA GLY A 66 2.06 2.95 -9.18
C GLY A 66 1.03 2.25 -8.30
N THR A 67 0.01 1.66 -8.90
CA THR A 67 -0.88 0.73 -8.18
C THR A 67 -0.13 -0.57 -7.86
N SER A 68 -0.64 -1.37 -6.94
CA SER A 68 -0.04 -2.69 -6.64
C SER A 68 0.11 -3.55 -7.90
N ALA A 69 -0.85 -3.48 -8.83
CA ALA A 69 -0.79 -4.21 -10.11
C ALA A 69 0.31 -3.66 -11.04
N ASP A 70 0.46 -2.32 -11.12
CA ASP A 70 1.49 -1.67 -11.94
C ASP A 70 2.89 -1.99 -11.42
N ILE A 71 3.08 -1.93 -10.09
CA ILE A 71 4.36 -2.25 -9.46
C ILE A 71 4.72 -3.72 -9.71
N LEU A 72 3.77 -4.65 -9.50
CA LEU A 72 3.99 -6.06 -9.79
C LEU A 72 4.41 -6.29 -11.25
N ALA A 73 3.71 -5.65 -12.21
CA ALA A 73 4.01 -5.79 -13.63
C ALA A 73 5.42 -5.27 -13.97
N LYS A 74 5.83 -4.12 -13.40
CA LYS A 74 7.18 -3.56 -13.56
C LYS A 74 8.26 -4.50 -13.01
N VAL A 75 8.06 -5.04 -11.80
CA VAL A 75 9.02 -5.98 -11.18
C VAL A 75 9.11 -7.26 -12.00
N GLN A 76 7.97 -7.80 -12.44
CA GLN A 76 7.95 -9.00 -13.28
C GLN A 76 8.68 -8.78 -14.60
N ALA A 77 8.48 -7.64 -15.25
CA ALA A 77 9.14 -7.30 -16.51
C ALA A 77 10.66 -7.16 -16.37
N SER A 78 11.15 -6.80 -15.18
CA SER A 78 12.59 -6.61 -14.89
C SER A 78 13.19 -7.69 -13.99
N LYS A 79 12.55 -8.86 -13.87
CA LYS A 79 12.95 -9.91 -12.91
C LYS A 79 14.39 -10.39 -13.05
N ASP A 80 14.92 -10.40 -14.27
CA ASP A 80 16.29 -10.84 -14.57
C ASP A 80 17.34 -9.73 -14.36
N ASN A 81 16.89 -8.47 -14.21
CA ASN A 81 17.69 -7.29 -13.86
C ASN A 81 16.83 -6.32 -13.04
N PRO A 82 16.58 -6.61 -11.76
CA PRO A 82 15.65 -5.84 -10.95
C PRO A 82 16.02 -4.37 -10.84
N GLN A 83 15.04 -3.50 -11.11
CA GLN A 83 15.18 -2.05 -11.04
C GLN A 83 14.68 -1.49 -9.71
N MET A 84 13.97 -2.29 -8.92
CA MET A 84 13.47 -1.94 -7.60
C MET A 84 14.15 -2.81 -6.55
N HIS A 85 14.22 -2.31 -5.31
CA HIS A 85 14.89 -2.99 -4.20
C HIS A 85 13.91 -3.46 -3.14
N VAL A 86 12.88 -2.64 -2.88
CA VAL A 86 11.75 -2.96 -1.99
C VAL A 86 10.46 -2.54 -2.67
N ILE A 87 9.39 -3.28 -2.44
CA ILE A 87 8.06 -2.95 -2.96
C ILE A 87 7.00 -3.04 -1.88
N PHE A 88 5.96 -2.21 -2.01
CA PHE A 88 4.71 -2.31 -1.26
C PHE A 88 3.59 -2.78 -2.18
N LEU A 89 2.87 -3.79 -1.75
CA LEU A 89 1.70 -4.32 -2.47
C LEU A 89 0.58 -4.65 -1.48
N ASP A 90 -0.65 -4.56 -1.95
CA ASP A 90 -1.77 -5.16 -1.24
C ASP A 90 -1.54 -6.67 -1.11
N ASP A 91 -1.97 -7.27 0.00
CA ASP A 91 -1.66 -8.65 0.35
C ASP A 91 -1.98 -9.65 -0.76
N GLY A 92 -3.14 -9.58 -1.40
CA GLY A 92 -3.48 -10.48 -2.51
C GLY A 92 -2.51 -10.39 -3.71
N ILE A 93 -1.96 -9.20 -3.98
CA ILE A 93 -0.94 -9.01 -5.03
C ILE A 93 0.44 -9.43 -4.52
N MET A 94 0.73 -9.23 -3.24
CA MET A 94 1.97 -9.68 -2.61
C MET A 94 2.12 -11.22 -2.67
N TYR A 95 1.05 -11.98 -2.39
CA TYR A 95 1.06 -13.43 -2.57
C TYR A 95 1.42 -13.85 -4.01
N ARG A 96 0.97 -13.08 -5.03
CA ARG A 96 1.38 -13.31 -6.42
C ARG A 96 2.86 -13.02 -6.62
N ALA A 97 3.38 -11.91 -6.10
CA ALA A 97 4.80 -11.58 -6.20
C ALA A 97 5.67 -12.70 -5.61
N ILE A 98 5.27 -13.22 -4.43
CA ILE A 98 5.94 -14.35 -3.77
C ILE A 98 5.86 -15.62 -4.63
N SER A 99 4.69 -15.97 -5.16
CA SER A 99 4.52 -17.18 -5.99
C SER A 99 5.32 -17.15 -7.30
N MET A 100 5.63 -15.95 -7.79
CA MET A 100 6.47 -15.72 -8.97
C MET A 100 7.96 -15.69 -8.66
N GLY A 101 8.37 -15.86 -7.38
CA GLY A 101 9.75 -15.80 -6.93
C GLY A 101 10.37 -14.39 -7.00
N LEU A 102 9.56 -13.34 -6.90
CA LEU A 102 10.01 -11.95 -7.00
C LEU A 102 10.46 -11.37 -5.66
N CYS A 103 10.06 -11.98 -4.54
CA CYS A 103 10.42 -11.56 -3.18
C CYS A 103 11.48 -12.48 -2.59
N ASP A 104 12.50 -11.90 -2.00
CA ASP A 104 13.50 -12.63 -1.22
C ASP A 104 12.97 -12.96 0.18
N THR A 105 13.57 -13.92 0.85
CA THR A 105 13.28 -14.20 2.26
C THR A 105 13.69 -13.01 3.13
N LEU A 106 12.78 -12.52 3.97
CA LEU A 106 13.09 -11.45 4.91
C LEU A 106 14.10 -11.91 5.96
N GLN A 107 15.15 -11.14 6.16
CA GLN A 107 16.13 -11.43 7.18
C GLN A 107 15.54 -11.23 8.59
N PRO A 108 15.90 -12.10 9.56
CA PRO A 108 15.46 -11.94 10.94
C PRO A 108 15.83 -10.55 11.49
N SER A 109 14.84 -9.88 12.08
CA SER A 109 15.02 -8.60 12.76
C SER A 109 14.11 -8.52 13.99
N ALA A 110 14.43 -7.64 14.92
CA ALA A 110 13.57 -7.40 16.08
C ALA A 110 12.19 -6.92 15.65
N ALA A 111 12.14 -6.00 14.68
CA ALA A 111 10.88 -5.47 14.15
C ALA A 111 10.01 -6.57 13.53
N LEU A 112 10.59 -7.44 12.69
CA LEU A 112 9.87 -8.59 12.13
C LEU A 112 9.37 -9.56 13.21
N SER A 113 10.16 -9.78 14.27
CA SER A 113 9.79 -10.66 15.38
C SER A 113 8.62 -10.12 16.19
N ASP A 114 8.51 -8.80 16.33
CA ASP A 114 7.45 -8.11 17.06
C ASP A 114 6.08 -8.17 16.37
N LEU A 115 6.05 -8.45 15.08
CA LEU A 115 4.79 -8.47 14.32
C LEU A 115 3.89 -9.65 14.70
N PRO A 116 2.57 -9.45 14.79
CA PRO A 116 1.62 -10.54 14.95
C PRO A 116 1.61 -11.44 13.70
N ALA A 117 1.22 -12.70 13.87
CA ALA A 117 1.19 -13.67 12.76
C ALA A 117 0.39 -13.18 11.55
N LYS A 118 -0.73 -12.47 11.75
CA LYS A 118 -1.57 -11.91 10.68
C LYS A 118 -0.89 -10.84 9.83
N ALA A 119 0.21 -10.26 10.31
CA ALA A 119 1.01 -9.28 9.57
C ALA A 119 2.16 -9.92 8.78
N LYS A 120 2.41 -11.21 8.95
CA LYS A 120 3.47 -11.96 8.24
C LYS A 120 2.87 -12.71 7.07
N ILE A 121 3.49 -12.60 5.90
CA ILE A 121 3.05 -13.28 4.68
C ILE A 121 4.17 -14.23 4.26
N LYS A 122 4.02 -15.50 4.61
CA LYS A 122 5.08 -16.50 4.45
C LYS A 122 6.38 -15.99 5.11
N ASP A 123 7.54 -16.34 4.54
CA ASP A 123 8.85 -15.88 5.02
C ASP A 123 9.39 -14.69 4.20
N GLN A 124 8.66 -14.26 3.18
CA GLN A 124 9.13 -13.31 2.18
C GLN A 124 8.56 -11.90 2.34
N ALA A 125 7.44 -11.71 3.04
CA ALA A 125 6.83 -10.40 3.16
C ALA A 125 6.19 -10.17 4.52
N ALA A 126 6.04 -8.88 4.87
CA ALA A 126 5.37 -8.48 6.10
C ALA A 126 4.55 -7.20 5.87
N ALA A 127 3.45 -7.06 6.55
CA ALA A 127 2.62 -5.87 6.49
C ALA A 127 3.32 -4.67 7.13
N VAL A 128 3.34 -3.54 6.45
CA VAL A 128 3.73 -2.24 7.00
C VAL A 128 2.52 -1.51 7.60
N SER A 129 1.32 -1.83 7.11
CA SER A 129 0.08 -1.35 7.71
C SER A 129 -1.05 -2.37 7.58
N LEU A 130 -1.99 -2.29 8.54
CA LEU A 130 -3.18 -3.14 8.60
C LEU A 130 -4.41 -2.32 8.23
N GLY A 131 -5.35 -2.94 7.55
CA GLY A 131 -6.61 -2.34 7.19
C GLY A 131 -7.72 -3.35 7.01
N VAL A 132 -8.88 -2.85 6.69
CA VAL A 132 -10.06 -3.66 6.40
C VAL A 132 -10.88 -3.00 5.29
N THR A 133 -11.33 -3.77 4.33
CA THR A 133 -12.32 -3.33 3.34
C THR A 133 -13.71 -3.63 3.87
N GLY A 134 -14.57 -2.63 3.89
CA GLY A 134 -15.99 -2.77 4.19
C GLY A 134 -16.82 -1.92 3.25
N LEU A 135 -17.89 -1.34 3.73
CA LEU A 135 -18.74 -0.44 2.98
C LEU A 135 -18.51 1.02 3.41
N ALA A 136 -18.70 1.92 2.47
CA ALA A 136 -18.83 3.35 2.75
C ALA A 136 -20.06 3.90 2.03
N TYR A 137 -20.63 4.97 2.58
CA TYR A 137 -21.88 5.54 2.07
C TYR A 137 -21.89 7.06 2.10
N ASN A 138 -22.68 7.68 1.23
CA ASN A 138 -22.88 9.12 1.15
C ASN A 138 -23.86 9.56 2.27
N THR A 139 -23.32 10.22 3.30
CA THR A 139 -24.12 10.63 4.47
C THR A 139 -25.17 11.69 4.15
N ARG A 140 -24.93 12.54 3.13
CA ARG A 140 -25.91 13.55 2.68
C ARG A 140 -27.13 12.87 2.06
N MET A 141 -26.91 12.00 1.07
CA MET A 141 -28.00 11.25 0.43
C MET A 141 -28.80 10.41 1.42
N PHE A 142 -28.11 9.70 2.32
CA PHE A 142 -28.75 8.86 3.33
C PHE A 142 -29.64 9.70 4.25
N LYS A 143 -29.16 10.87 4.68
CA LYS A 143 -29.94 11.81 5.50
C LYS A 143 -31.15 12.36 4.76
N GLU A 144 -30.98 12.82 3.53
CA GLU A 144 -32.05 13.40 2.71
C GLU A 144 -33.16 12.39 2.38
N GLN A 145 -32.79 11.12 2.14
CA GLN A 145 -33.71 10.04 1.84
C GLN A 145 -34.27 9.34 3.07
N GLY A 146 -33.78 9.68 4.26
CA GLY A 146 -34.16 9.00 5.51
C GLY A 146 -33.70 7.54 5.57
N TRP A 147 -32.62 7.19 4.88
CA TRP A 147 -32.09 5.82 4.89
C TRP A 147 -31.26 5.58 6.15
N ALA A 148 -31.43 4.40 6.75
CA ALA A 148 -30.52 3.94 7.82
C ALA A 148 -29.15 3.59 7.22
N ALA A 149 -28.07 3.78 8.02
CA ALA A 149 -26.73 3.38 7.63
C ALA A 149 -26.67 1.89 7.22
N PRO A 150 -25.86 1.52 6.23
CA PRO A 150 -25.76 0.12 5.79
C PRO A 150 -25.13 -0.73 6.90
N THR A 151 -25.52 -1.99 6.97
CA THR A 151 -25.08 -2.94 8.01
C THR A 151 -24.66 -4.30 7.46
N SER A 152 -24.76 -4.48 6.15
CA SER A 152 -24.50 -5.77 5.49
C SER A 152 -23.96 -5.55 4.09
N TRP A 153 -23.10 -6.44 3.63
CA TRP A 153 -22.72 -6.49 2.22
C TRP A 153 -23.91 -6.67 1.29
N MET A 154 -25.01 -7.28 1.80
CA MET A 154 -26.24 -7.42 1.03
C MET A 154 -26.99 -6.11 0.81
N ASP A 155 -26.64 -5.04 1.51
CA ASP A 155 -27.21 -3.72 1.24
C ASP A 155 -26.84 -3.23 -0.19
N LEU A 156 -25.74 -3.71 -0.78
CA LEU A 156 -25.42 -3.49 -2.19
C LEU A 156 -26.53 -4.01 -3.14
N ALA A 157 -27.33 -4.99 -2.72
CA ALA A 157 -28.44 -5.55 -3.50
C ALA A 157 -29.79 -4.92 -3.15
N ASP A 158 -29.86 -3.96 -2.22
CA ASP A 158 -31.10 -3.30 -1.84
C ASP A 158 -31.60 -2.39 -2.98
N LYS A 159 -32.84 -2.60 -3.41
CA LYS A 159 -33.47 -1.86 -4.53
C LYS A 159 -33.55 -0.34 -4.30
N ARG A 160 -33.44 0.12 -3.06
CA ARG A 160 -33.36 1.55 -2.71
C ARG A 160 -32.15 2.23 -3.37
N PHE A 161 -31.08 1.48 -3.61
CA PHE A 161 -29.84 1.99 -4.22
C PHE A 161 -29.75 1.72 -5.73
N LYS A 162 -30.88 1.52 -6.40
CA LYS A 162 -30.90 1.34 -7.86
C LYS A 162 -30.19 2.51 -8.55
N ASP A 163 -29.20 2.19 -9.41
CA ASP A 163 -28.35 3.15 -10.11
C ASP A 163 -27.63 4.14 -9.16
N LYS A 164 -27.29 3.69 -7.93
CA LYS A 164 -26.60 4.46 -6.88
C LYS A 164 -25.43 3.73 -6.23
N VAL A 165 -25.24 2.46 -6.55
CA VAL A 165 -24.05 1.72 -6.13
C VAL A 165 -22.91 2.04 -7.09
N VAL A 166 -21.77 2.44 -6.56
CA VAL A 166 -20.52 2.51 -7.32
C VAL A 166 -19.66 1.34 -6.89
N PHE A 167 -19.30 0.49 -7.84
CA PHE A 167 -18.52 -0.69 -7.54
C PHE A 167 -17.20 -0.67 -8.30
N GLN A 168 -16.12 -0.99 -7.61
CA GLN A 168 -14.83 -1.03 -8.27
C GLN A 168 -14.67 -2.34 -9.03
N SER A 169 -14.03 -2.28 -10.21
CA SER A 169 -13.80 -3.47 -11.02
C SER A 169 -13.03 -4.53 -10.25
N LEU A 170 -13.55 -5.76 -10.22
CA LEU A 170 -12.89 -6.92 -9.63
C LEU A 170 -11.50 -7.17 -10.26
N ALA A 171 -11.37 -6.85 -11.55
CA ALA A 171 -10.14 -7.08 -12.29
C ALA A 171 -9.00 -6.14 -11.88
N SER A 172 -9.32 -4.87 -11.56
CA SER A 172 -8.34 -3.80 -11.33
C SER A 172 -8.25 -3.32 -9.88
N SER A 173 -9.25 -3.62 -9.03
CA SER A 173 -9.31 -3.11 -7.66
C SER A 173 -9.42 -4.22 -6.61
N THR A 174 -8.58 -4.12 -5.60
CA THR A 174 -8.66 -4.98 -4.40
C THR A 174 -10.00 -4.82 -3.68
N PHE A 175 -10.56 -3.61 -3.62
CA PHE A 175 -11.85 -3.37 -2.95
C PHE A 175 -13.02 -4.04 -3.66
N GLY A 176 -13.03 -4.00 -5.00
CA GLY A 176 -14.03 -4.71 -5.79
C GLY A 176 -13.91 -6.22 -5.64
N LEU A 177 -12.69 -6.76 -5.65
CA LEU A 177 -12.46 -8.18 -5.39
C LEU A 177 -12.96 -8.59 -4.00
N HIS A 178 -12.66 -7.80 -2.96
CA HIS A 178 -13.13 -8.06 -1.60
C HIS A 178 -14.65 -8.04 -1.51
N GLY A 179 -15.29 -7.02 -2.09
CA GLY A 179 -16.76 -6.92 -2.11
C GLY A 179 -17.41 -8.09 -2.82
N PHE A 180 -16.86 -8.52 -3.97
CA PHE A 180 -17.36 -9.69 -4.69
C PHE A 180 -17.16 -11.00 -3.91
N LEU A 181 -16.01 -11.22 -3.28
CA LEU A 181 -15.75 -12.42 -2.50
C LEU A 181 -16.67 -12.52 -1.28
N MET A 182 -16.94 -11.41 -0.60
CA MET A 182 -17.90 -11.38 0.50
C MET A 182 -19.32 -11.63 0.02
N PHE A 183 -19.74 -11.01 -1.08
CA PHE A 183 -21.02 -11.31 -1.69
C PHE A 183 -21.13 -12.81 -2.07
N ASN A 184 -20.09 -13.36 -2.70
CA ASN A 184 -20.06 -14.78 -3.07
C ASN A 184 -20.21 -15.71 -1.85
N ARG A 185 -19.51 -15.42 -0.74
CA ARG A 185 -19.64 -16.18 0.51
C ARG A 185 -21.08 -16.14 1.06
N ILE A 186 -21.73 -14.98 1.04
CA ILE A 186 -23.11 -14.83 1.49
C ILE A 186 -24.07 -15.64 0.59
N GLN A 187 -23.75 -15.79 -0.70
CA GLN A 187 -24.51 -16.64 -1.63
C GLN A 187 -24.18 -18.13 -1.50
N GLY A 188 -23.36 -18.54 -0.51
CA GLY A 188 -22.97 -19.93 -0.27
C GLY A 188 -21.74 -20.40 -1.04
N GLY A 189 -21.02 -19.48 -1.67
CA GLY A 189 -19.73 -19.76 -2.35
C GLY A 189 -18.51 -19.68 -1.42
N SER A 190 -17.35 -19.84 -2.01
CA SER A 190 -16.04 -19.77 -1.34
C SER A 190 -14.99 -19.28 -2.32
N GLU A 191 -13.72 -19.20 -1.88
CA GLU A 191 -12.57 -18.92 -2.77
C GLU A 191 -12.33 -20.03 -3.80
N LYS A 192 -12.87 -21.24 -3.57
CA LYS A 192 -12.80 -22.38 -4.52
C LYS A 192 -13.99 -22.43 -5.46
N ASP A 193 -15.10 -21.84 -5.06
CA ASP A 193 -16.35 -21.82 -5.83
C ASP A 193 -16.98 -20.44 -5.84
N VAL A 194 -16.84 -19.73 -6.96
CA VAL A 194 -17.42 -18.41 -7.18
C VAL A 194 -18.71 -18.43 -8.02
N GLU A 195 -19.20 -19.63 -8.39
CA GLU A 195 -20.41 -19.78 -9.19
C GLU A 195 -21.65 -19.15 -8.53
N PRO A 196 -21.88 -19.32 -7.21
CA PRO A 196 -23.02 -18.70 -6.55
C PRO A 196 -23.03 -17.17 -6.70
N GLY A 197 -21.87 -16.52 -6.51
CA GLY A 197 -21.72 -15.08 -6.68
C GLY A 197 -21.96 -14.62 -8.12
N PHE A 198 -21.31 -15.26 -9.09
CA PHE A 198 -21.48 -14.90 -10.51
C PHE A 198 -22.91 -15.10 -11.03
N LYS A 199 -23.63 -16.12 -10.54
CA LYS A 199 -25.04 -16.36 -10.89
C LYS A 199 -25.99 -15.35 -10.24
N ALA A 200 -25.71 -14.95 -9.01
CA ALA A 200 -26.58 -14.05 -8.25
C ALA A 200 -26.35 -12.56 -8.61
N TRP A 201 -25.11 -12.15 -8.86
CA TRP A 201 -24.72 -10.76 -9.07
C TRP A 201 -25.56 -10.01 -10.11
N PRO A 202 -25.76 -10.51 -11.35
CA PRO A 202 -26.53 -9.81 -12.38
C PRO A 202 -28.00 -9.61 -12.04
N LYS A 203 -28.53 -10.36 -11.07
CA LYS A 203 -29.94 -10.33 -10.65
C LYS A 203 -30.18 -9.56 -9.36
N THR A 204 -29.11 -9.25 -8.63
CA THR A 204 -29.20 -8.65 -7.29
C THR A 204 -28.43 -7.33 -7.22
N VAL A 205 -27.11 -7.37 -7.10
CA VAL A 205 -26.24 -6.18 -7.01
C VAL A 205 -26.14 -5.45 -8.36
N GLY A 206 -25.97 -6.18 -9.46
CA GLY A 206 -25.77 -5.62 -10.79
C GLY A 206 -26.77 -4.54 -11.19
N PRO A 207 -28.11 -4.71 -10.96
CA PRO A 207 -29.13 -3.70 -11.27
C PRO A 207 -29.00 -2.39 -10.47
N ASN A 208 -28.25 -2.39 -9.36
CA ASN A 208 -28.02 -1.22 -8.52
C ASN A 208 -26.74 -0.48 -8.89
N VAL A 209 -25.84 -1.14 -9.64
CA VAL A 209 -24.55 -0.54 -9.99
C VAL A 209 -24.74 0.51 -11.09
N LEU A 210 -24.42 1.76 -10.74
CA LEU A 210 -24.37 2.88 -11.68
C LEU A 210 -23.15 2.75 -12.59
N GLU A 211 -22.01 2.45 -11.99
CA GLU A 211 -20.74 2.38 -12.73
C GLU A 211 -19.75 1.40 -12.05
N TYR A 212 -19.04 0.64 -12.89
CA TYR A 212 -17.85 -0.12 -12.48
C TYR A 212 -16.60 0.72 -12.73
N ILE A 213 -15.96 1.20 -11.67
CA ILE A 213 -14.80 2.09 -11.75
C ILE A 213 -13.48 1.33 -11.59
N ALA A 214 -12.43 1.78 -12.28
CA ALA A 214 -11.12 1.14 -12.21
C ALA A 214 -10.40 1.39 -10.87
N SER A 215 -10.65 2.53 -10.22
CA SER A 215 -10.04 2.90 -8.94
C SER A 215 -10.95 3.78 -8.10
N SER A 216 -10.67 3.86 -6.80
CA SER A 216 -11.41 4.72 -5.85
C SER A 216 -11.21 6.23 -6.05
N ALA A 217 -10.33 6.66 -6.94
CA ALA A 217 -10.06 8.09 -7.15
C ALA A 217 -11.30 8.88 -7.58
N LYS A 218 -12.20 8.26 -8.35
CA LYS A 218 -13.44 8.86 -8.84
C LYS A 218 -14.54 8.98 -7.76
N ILE A 219 -14.44 8.21 -6.68
CA ILE A 219 -15.49 8.19 -5.63
C ILE A 219 -15.74 9.58 -5.04
N SER A 220 -14.68 10.38 -4.83
CA SER A 220 -14.82 11.73 -4.25
C SER A 220 -15.78 12.62 -5.08
N GLU A 221 -15.62 12.61 -6.39
CA GLU A 221 -16.46 13.35 -7.33
C GLU A 221 -17.89 12.81 -7.30
N MET A 222 -18.07 11.51 -7.46
CA MET A 222 -19.39 10.86 -7.53
C MET A 222 -20.20 11.02 -6.24
N VAL A 223 -19.54 11.12 -5.06
CA VAL A 223 -20.22 11.45 -3.81
C VAL A 223 -20.66 12.91 -3.78
N GLN A 224 -19.82 13.84 -4.26
CA GLN A 224 -20.13 15.27 -4.26
C GLN A 224 -21.27 15.62 -5.24
N THR A 225 -21.40 14.86 -6.31
CA THR A 225 -22.48 15.00 -7.31
C THR A 225 -23.73 14.18 -7.00
N ASP A 226 -23.79 13.48 -5.85
CA ASP A 226 -24.88 12.58 -5.42
C ASP A 226 -25.16 11.42 -6.42
N GLU A 227 -24.15 11.00 -7.13
CA GLU A 227 -24.20 9.81 -7.99
C GLU A 227 -23.96 8.53 -7.17
N ALA A 228 -22.97 8.55 -6.27
CA ALA A 228 -22.61 7.42 -5.42
C ALA A 228 -23.29 7.48 -4.06
N ALA A 229 -24.15 6.51 -3.76
CA ALA A 229 -24.76 6.35 -2.44
C ALA A 229 -24.00 5.32 -1.57
N LEU A 230 -23.57 4.19 -2.17
CA LEU A 230 -22.97 3.05 -1.47
C LEU A 230 -21.86 2.42 -2.31
N PHE A 231 -20.72 2.11 -1.67
CA PHE A 231 -19.54 1.56 -2.35
C PHE A 231 -18.58 0.87 -1.38
N PRO A 232 -17.77 -0.13 -1.82
CA PRO A 232 -16.70 -0.70 -1.00
C PRO A 232 -15.56 0.30 -0.78
N LEU A 233 -15.07 0.42 0.47
CA LEU A 233 -13.93 1.26 0.80
C LEU A 233 -13.32 0.86 2.15
N THR A 234 -12.17 1.46 2.52
CA THR A 234 -11.53 1.29 3.82
C THR A 234 -11.83 2.47 4.76
N PRO A 235 -11.80 2.28 6.11
CA PRO A 235 -11.92 3.37 7.07
C PRO A 235 -10.88 4.48 6.85
N THR A 236 -9.65 4.12 6.53
CA THR A 236 -8.55 5.09 6.26
C THR A 236 -8.88 5.98 5.06
N GLN A 237 -9.39 5.41 3.95
CA GLN A 237 -9.78 6.22 2.81
C GLN A 237 -11.03 7.07 3.07
N VAL A 238 -11.98 6.56 3.86
CA VAL A 238 -13.12 7.36 4.32
C VAL A 238 -12.63 8.56 5.13
N THR A 239 -11.71 8.37 6.07
CA THR A 239 -11.10 9.48 6.82
C THR A 239 -10.44 10.51 5.88
N ALA A 240 -9.67 10.05 4.90
CA ALA A 240 -9.04 10.93 3.93
C ALA A 240 -10.04 11.73 3.06
N LEU A 241 -11.17 11.14 2.72
CA LEU A 241 -12.27 11.83 2.02
C LEU A 241 -12.98 12.85 2.92
N LYS A 242 -13.26 12.48 4.19
CA LYS A 242 -13.84 13.41 5.19
C LYS A 242 -12.98 14.64 5.40
N LEU A 243 -11.65 14.48 5.46
CA LEU A 243 -10.71 15.61 5.57
C LEU A 243 -10.75 16.56 4.36
N LYS A 244 -11.18 16.07 3.20
CA LYS A 244 -11.44 16.87 1.98
C LYS A 244 -12.86 17.45 1.93
N GLY A 245 -13.66 17.30 2.98
CA GLY A 245 -15.03 17.79 3.04
C GLY A 245 -16.06 16.93 2.30
N VAL A 246 -15.70 15.71 1.91
CA VAL A 246 -16.62 14.77 1.25
C VAL A 246 -17.57 14.16 2.30
N ALA A 247 -18.86 14.16 2.03
CA ALA A 247 -19.90 13.67 2.94
C ALA A 247 -20.00 12.13 2.91
N VAL A 248 -19.04 11.45 3.52
CA VAL A 248 -18.98 9.98 3.58
C VAL A 248 -18.82 9.47 5.00
N GLU A 249 -19.24 8.22 5.24
CA GLU A 249 -18.98 7.50 6.48
C GLU A 249 -18.70 6.02 6.17
N TYR A 250 -17.91 5.38 7.04
CA TYR A 250 -17.63 3.95 6.96
C TYR A 250 -18.74 3.17 7.68
N ALA A 251 -19.15 2.05 7.10
CA ALA A 251 -20.07 1.11 7.69
C ALA A 251 -19.42 -0.28 7.74
N ALA A 252 -19.25 -0.80 8.95
CA ALA A 252 -18.77 -2.17 9.15
C ALA A 252 -19.90 -3.15 8.86
N PRO A 253 -19.78 -4.02 7.83
CA PRO A 253 -20.81 -5.04 7.57
C PRO A 253 -20.83 -6.07 8.70
N LYS A 254 -22.02 -6.55 9.07
CA LYS A 254 -22.19 -7.57 10.11
C LYS A 254 -21.54 -8.92 9.78
N GLU A 255 -21.34 -9.21 8.51
CA GLU A 255 -20.62 -10.40 8.04
C GLU A 255 -19.10 -10.24 8.16
N GLY A 256 -18.62 -9.09 8.65
CA GLY A 256 -17.23 -8.70 8.71
C GLY A 256 -16.75 -7.99 7.45
N GLY A 257 -15.72 -7.16 7.59
CA GLY A 257 -14.93 -6.65 6.48
C GLY A 257 -13.90 -7.67 6.03
N VAL A 258 -13.17 -7.37 4.97
CA VAL A 258 -12.05 -8.20 4.49
C VAL A 258 -10.73 -7.58 4.92
N VAL A 259 -9.86 -8.36 5.56
CA VAL A 259 -8.50 -7.92 5.91
C VAL A 259 -7.80 -7.40 4.66
N LEU A 260 -7.17 -6.25 4.78
CA LEU A 260 -6.35 -5.63 3.75
C LEU A 260 -5.03 -5.20 4.37
N ASN A 261 -3.98 -5.92 4.08
CA ASN A 261 -2.63 -5.56 4.47
C ASN A 261 -1.94 -4.84 3.31
N VAL A 262 -1.27 -3.72 3.58
CA VAL A 262 -0.22 -3.22 2.69
C VAL A 262 1.07 -3.85 3.17
N ALA A 263 1.62 -4.75 2.38
CA ALA A 263 2.78 -5.53 2.73
C ALA A 263 4.01 -5.11 1.90
N GLU A 264 5.17 -5.28 2.48
CA GLU A 264 6.45 -5.05 1.84
C GLU A 264 7.20 -6.36 1.61
N CYS A 265 8.06 -6.38 0.58
CA CYS A 265 9.11 -7.38 0.44
C CYS A 265 10.38 -6.76 -0.18
N ALA A 266 11.54 -7.33 0.17
CA ALA A 266 12.77 -7.09 -0.56
C ALA A 266 12.75 -7.90 -1.88
N ILE A 267 13.11 -7.26 -2.98
CA ILE A 267 13.12 -7.91 -4.29
C ILE A 267 14.27 -8.92 -4.39
N ALA A 268 13.97 -10.12 -4.85
CA ALA A 268 14.96 -11.15 -5.09
C ALA A 268 15.96 -10.73 -6.19
N ASN A 269 17.23 -11.09 -6.02
CA ASN A 269 18.32 -10.81 -6.98
C ASN A 269 18.52 -9.32 -7.31
N ASN A 270 18.12 -8.40 -6.41
CA ASN A 270 18.35 -6.97 -6.60
C ASN A 270 19.84 -6.60 -6.46
N THR A 271 20.21 -5.41 -6.93
CA THR A 271 21.63 -4.95 -6.97
C THR A 271 22.17 -4.49 -5.63
N GLN A 272 21.32 -4.34 -4.59
CA GLN A 272 21.69 -3.85 -3.25
C GLN A 272 21.02 -4.70 -2.15
N PRO A 273 21.25 -6.03 -2.10
CA PRO A 273 20.46 -6.94 -1.27
C PRO A 273 20.54 -6.62 0.22
N GLU A 274 21.72 -6.24 0.74
CA GLU A 274 21.87 -5.90 2.16
C GLU A 274 21.12 -4.61 2.53
N LEU A 275 21.18 -3.59 1.70
CA LEU A 275 20.48 -2.34 1.92
C LEU A 275 18.97 -2.48 1.72
N ALA A 276 18.53 -3.30 0.78
CA ALA A 276 17.11 -3.65 0.60
C ALA A 276 16.54 -4.33 1.85
N GLN A 277 17.24 -5.31 2.41
CA GLN A 277 16.84 -5.97 3.65
C GLN A 277 16.85 -5.01 4.87
N LYS A 278 17.83 -4.09 4.94
CA LYS A 278 17.84 -3.05 5.98
C LYS A 278 16.65 -2.10 5.85
N LEU A 279 16.30 -1.70 4.62
CA LEU A 279 15.14 -0.85 4.37
C LEU A 279 13.85 -1.59 4.76
N ALA A 280 13.70 -2.85 4.32
CA ALA A 280 12.57 -3.69 4.69
C ALA A 280 12.44 -3.80 6.22
N ALA A 281 13.51 -4.14 6.93
CA ALA A 281 13.50 -4.21 8.39
C ALA A 281 13.16 -2.87 9.06
N TYR A 282 13.66 -1.75 8.53
CA TYR A 282 13.34 -0.40 9.04
C TYR A 282 11.86 -0.07 8.91
N LEU A 283 11.23 -0.37 7.77
CA LEU A 283 9.83 -0.08 7.50
C LEU A 283 8.85 -0.80 8.44
N LEU A 284 9.31 -1.87 9.09
CA LEU A 284 8.55 -2.61 10.10
C LEU A 284 8.76 -2.09 11.53
N THR A 285 9.67 -1.12 11.75
CA THR A 285 9.95 -0.58 13.08
C THR A 285 8.86 0.38 13.56
N PRO A 286 8.68 0.53 14.90
CA PRO A 286 7.84 1.59 15.45
C PRO A 286 8.26 2.99 15.00
N GLU A 287 9.56 3.23 14.79
CA GLU A 287 10.11 4.51 14.32
C GLU A 287 9.60 4.88 12.92
N ALA A 288 9.55 3.92 12.00
CA ALA A 288 9.03 4.13 10.65
C ALA A 288 7.49 4.22 10.63
N GLN A 289 6.80 3.44 11.47
CA GLN A 289 5.35 3.36 11.45
C GLN A 289 4.66 4.47 12.25
N ALA A 290 5.32 5.09 13.23
CA ALA A 290 4.72 6.19 13.99
C ALA A 290 4.42 7.43 13.13
N PRO A 291 5.34 7.96 12.31
CA PRO A 291 5.01 9.05 11.40
C PRO A 291 3.99 8.63 10.32
N ALA A 292 4.02 7.38 9.85
CA ALA A 292 3.03 6.88 8.90
C ALA A 292 1.62 6.88 9.50
N LEU A 293 1.48 6.56 10.78
CA LEU A 293 0.22 6.66 11.52
C LEU A 293 -0.19 8.12 11.75
N GLU A 294 0.70 8.96 12.27
CA GLU A 294 0.37 10.32 12.70
C GLU A 294 -0.01 11.23 11.52
N PHE A 295 0.70 11.12 10.39
CA PHE A 295 0.53 12.01 9.24
C PHE A 295 -0.24 11.38 8.07
N GLY A 296 -0.44 10.05 8.08
CA GLY A 296 -1.07 9.33 6.96
C GLY A 296 -2.20 8.40 7.36
N ASP A 297 -2.57 8.35 8.64
CA ASP A 297 -3.59 7.44 9.17
C ASP A 297 -3.33 5.95 8.80
N GLN A 298 -2.04 5.60 8.57
CA GLN A 298 -1.64 4.22 8.28
C GLN A 298 -1.62 3.43 9.60
N ILE A 299 -2.54 2.50 9.76
CA ILE A 299 -2.63 1.70 11.00
C ILE A 299 -1.42 0.77 11.10
N PRO A 300 -0.59 0.89 12.13
CA PRO A 300 0.66 0.17 12.21
C PRO A 300 0.44 -1.34 12.35
N SER A 301 1.30 -2.11 11.70
CA SER A 301 1.36 -3.57 11.89
C SER A 301 2.17 -3.94 13.14
N ASN A 302 3.12 -3.09 13.54
CA ASN A 302 3.92 -3.30 14.74
C ASN A 302 3.18 -2.79 15.97
N PRO A 303 2.81 -3.67 16.92
CA PRO A 303 2.02 -3.29 18.09
C PRO A 303 2.78 -2.39 19.09
N LYS A 304 4.11 -2.26 18.94
CA LYS A 304 4.93 -1.36 19.75
C LYS A 304 4.96 0.07 19.23
N THR A 305 4.29 0.37 18.12
CA THR A 305 4.23 1.72 17.56
C THR A 305 3.53 2.67 18.53
N PRO A 306 4.16 3.77 18.96
CA PRO A 306 3.55 4.72 19.88
C PRO A 306 2.35 5.41 19.23
N THR A 307 1.35 5.72 20.04
CA THR A 307 0.13 6.42 19.64
C THR A 307 -0.02 7.72 20.41
N THR A 308 -0.55 8.76 19.78
CA THR A 308 -1.10 9.98 20.42
C THR A 308 -2.55 9.73 20.81
N ASP A 309 -3.20 10.66 21.53
CA ASP A 309 -4.63 10.50 21.84
C ASP A 309 -5.50 10.42 20.60
N LYS A 310 -5.16 11.20 19.56
CA LYS A 310 -5.83 11.15 18.25
C LYS A 310 -5.69 9.79 17.58
N THR A 311 -4.47 9.30 17.44
CA THR A 311 -4.17 8.09 16.68
C THR A 311 -4.55 6.82 17.45
N ARG A 312 -4.61 6.86 18.78
CA ARG A 312 -5.09 5.75 19.62
C ARG A 312 -6.53 5.38 19.27
N THR A 313 -7.41 6.37 19.17
CA THR A 313 -8.82 6.13 18.79
C THR A 313 -8.94 5.47 17.41
N GLN A 314 -8.08 5.86 16.45
CA GLN A 314 -8.05 5.25 15.11
C GLN A 314 -7.58 3.79 15.15
N VAL A 315 -6.50 3.53 15.91
CA VAL A 315 -5.96 2.17 16.08
C VAL A 315 -6.96 1.26 16.78
N GLU A 316 -7.62 1.74 17.85
CA GLU A 316 -8.65 1.00 18.58
C GLU A 316 -9.87 0.68 17.68
N ALA A 317 -10.34 1.66 16.90
CA ALA A 317 -11.43 1.44 15.94
C ALA A 317 -11.05 0.39 14.87
N MET A 318 -9.83 0.47 14.32
CA MET A 318 -9.37 -0.51 13.34
C MET A 318 -9.22 -1.90 13.95
N ASN A 319 -8.66 -2.01 15.16
CA ASN A 319 -8.54 -3.29 15.86
C ASN A 319 -9.93 -3.94 16.06
N LYS A 320 -10.94 -3.17 16.42
CA LYS A 320 -12.31 -3.65 16.53
C LYS A 320 -12.88 -4.17 15.20
N TYR A 321 -12.58 -3.50 14.07
CA TYR A 321 -12.97 -4.01 12.75
C TYR A 321 -12.23 -5.30 12.40
N LEU A 322 -10.94 -5.38 12.74
CA LEU A 322 -10.10 -6.55 12.49
C LEU A 322 -10.47 -7.79 13.32
N GLU A 323 -11.17 -7.64 14.45
CA GLU A 323 -11.65 -8.76 15.26
C GLU A 323 -12.67 -9.64 14.52
N THR A 324 -13.51 -9.02 13.67
CA THR A 324 -14.53 -9.71 12.87
C THR A 324 -14.18 -9.84 11.40
N ALA A 325 -13.03 -9.31 10.99
CA ALA A 325 -12.64 -9.30 9.60
C ALA A 325 -12.30 -10.69 9.07
N VAL A 326 -12.64 -10.91 7.82
CA VAL A 326 -12.41 -12.16 7.09
C VAL A 326 -11.05 -12.11 6.42
N THR A 327 -10.26 -13.15 6.60
CA THR A 327 -9.02 -13.36 5.84
C THR A 327 -9.33 -14.19 4.60
N ILE A 328 -8.73 -13.83 3.47
CA ILE A 328 -8.88 -14.51 2.19
C ILE A 328 -7.73 -15.50 2.00
N ASP A 329 -8.03 -16.69 1.47
CA ASP A 329 -7.03 -17.64 0.97
C ASP A 329 -6.48 -17.14 -0.39
N TRP A 330 -5.47 -16.26 -0.32
CA TRP A 330 -4.88 -15.65 -1.51
C TRP A 330 -4.15 -16.65 -2.41
N ASP A 331 -3.60 -17.72 -1.86
CA ASP A 331 -2.98 -18.78 -2.68
C ASP A 331 -4.04 -19.44 -3.57
N GLN A 332 -5.23 -19.73 -3.00
CA GLN A 332 -6.34 -20.28 -3.77
C GLN A 332 -6.92 -19.28 -4.79
N VAL A 333 -7.17 -18.05 -4.36
CA VAL A 333 -7.72 -16.99 -5.24
C VAL A 333 -6.79 -16.75 -6.43
N ASN A 334 -5.50 -16.62 -6.21
CA ASN A 334 -4.54 -16.26 -7.27
C ASN A 334 -4.36 -17.36 -8.33
N GLN A 335 -4.66 -18.62 -8.02
CA GLN A 335 -4.63 -19.72 -9.00
C GLN A 335 -5.69 -19.56 -10.09
N ILE A 336 -6.88 -19.07 -9.73
CA ILE A 336 -8.06 -19.02 -10.61
C ILE A 336 -8.52 -17.60 -10.94
N ARG A 337 -7.96 -16.55 -10.28
CA ARG A 337 -8.32 -15.16 -10.49
C ARG A 337 -8.27 -14.69 -11.96
N PRO A 338 -7.32 -15.11 -12.82
CA PRO A 338 -7.34 -14.72 -14.23
C PRO A 338 -8.63 -15.11 -14.96
N GLU A 339 -9.19 -16.28 -14.65
CA GLU A 339 -10.46 -16.74 -15.22
C GLU A 339 -11.63 -15.90 -14.71
N TRP A 340 -11.63 -15.56 -13.41
CA TRP A 340 -12.64 -14.69 -12.82
C TRP A 340 -12.62 -13.29 -13.43
N ASN A 341 -11.44 -12.70 -13.60
CA ASN A 341 -11.28 -11.39 -14.24
C ASN A 341 -11.83 -11.40 -15.66
N ALA A 342 -11.44 -12.40 -16.46
CA ALA A 342 -11.93 -12.53 -17.83
C ALA A 342 -13.46 -12.72 -17.89
N ARG A 343 -14.03 -13.51 -16.97
CA ARG A 343 -15.47 -13.71 -16.86
C ARG A 343 -16.19 -12.45 -16.42
N TRP A 344 -15.66 -11.75 -15.40
CA TRP A 344 -16.20 -10.48 -14.90
C TRP A 344 -16.32 -9.45 -16.01
N SER A 345 -15.24 -9.18 -16.71
CA SER A 345 -15.23 -8.20 -17.80
C SER A 345 -16.19 -8.57 -18.96
N ARG A 346 -16.37 -9.87 -19.25
CA ARG A 346 -17.29 -10.31 -20.31
C ARG A 346 -18.75 -10.34 -19.92
N SER A 347 -19.08 -10.58 -18.65
CA SER A 347 -20.46 -10.90 -18.24
C SER A 347 -21.08 -9.90 -17.27
N ILE A 348 -20.28 -9.08 -16.60
CA ILE A 348 -20.73 -8.13 -15.57
C ILE A 348 -20.48 -6.68 -15.99
N GLU A 349 -19.24 -6.33 -16.32
CA GLU A 349 -18.84 -4.97 -16.73
C GLU A 349 -19.05 -4.73 -18.23
N ARG A 350 -20.27 -4.74 -18.69
CA ARG A 350 -20.57 -4.49 -20.12
C ARG A 350 -20.97 -3.04 -20.34
#